data_0a2daecc60cfbae9ea2d2409d46ac79b
#
_entry.id   0a2daecc60cfbae9ea2d2409d46ac79b
#
_cell.length_a   1.000
_cell.length_b   1.000
_cell.length_c   1.000
_cell.angle_alpha   90.00
_cell.angle_beta   90.00
_cell.angle_gamma   90.00
#
_symmetry.space_group_name_H-M   'P 1'
#
loop_
_entity.id
_entity.type
_entity.pdbx_description
1 polymer ?
#
loop_
_entity_poly.entity_id
_entity_poly.type
_entity_poly.pdbx_seq_one_letter_code
_entity_poly.pdbx_strand_id
1 'polypeptide(L)'
;WRGQPLRLLHNPHPDWAVARGAAAHGLAMHVQSRPSEDLPESEDARTVPAPVPRIGGGSPRSYWLVLPEKAGAAPQGICLLPRGTEEGVRIVLSGRRFALRLGQAVRFSLVANSLAAAPAQAGRIAALDGEGWVELPALSTVLPAPEGRDKAQVEVQLQACMTEVGTLEVRCVAADDAQRQWLLPFSVRGALAADAQ
;
A
#
# COMPACT_ATOMS: atom_id res chain seq x y z
N TRP A 1 13.47 -30.64 12.89
CA TRP A 1 13.47 -30.63 14.37
C TRP A 1 14.09 -31.87 14.98
N ARG A 2 14.44 -32.88 14.18
CA ARG A 2 15.03 -34.13 14.70
C ARG A 2 16.44 -33.84 15.24
N GLY A 3 16.62 -34.03 16.58
CA GLY A 3 17.92 -33.98 17.25
C GLY A 3 18.35 -32.62 17.83
N GLN A 4 17.55 -31.58 17.70
CA GLN A 4 17.82 -30.26 18.32
C GLN A 4 17.01 -30.14 19.63
N PRO A 5 17.64 -29.76 20.76
CA PRO A 5 16.91 -29.53 22.00
C PRO A 5 15.97 -28.34 21.84
N LEU A 6 14.71 -28.49 22.19
CA LEU A 6 13.75 -27.39 22.22
C LEU A 6 14.13 -26.43 23.36
N ARG A 7 14.29 -25.15 23.02
CA ARG A 7 14.47 -24.09 24.00
C ARG A 7 13.11 -23.51 24.35
N LEU A 8 12.64 -23.77 25.56
CA LEU A 8 11.45 -23.13 26.10
C LEU A 8 11.80 -21.70 26.51
N LEU A 9 11.06 -20.73 25.97
CA LEU A 9 11.14 -19.33 26.39
C LEU A 9 10.23 -19.12 27.60
N HIS A 10 10.77 -18.51 28.64
CA HIS A 10 10.00 -18.22 29.84
C HIS A 10 9.00 -17.09 29.56
N ASN A 11 7.72 -17.35 29.74
CA ASN A 11 6.65 -16.36 29.68
C ASN A 11 5.78 -16.48 30.95
N PRO A 12 6.07 -15.71 32.01
CA PRO A 12 5.38 -15.82 33.29
C PRO A 12 3.91 -15.35 33.25
N HIS A 13 3.54 -14.57 32.21
CA HIS A 13 2.21 -14.00 32.09
C HIS A 13 1.72 -14.10 30.64
N PRO A 14 1.31 -15.30 30.17
CA PRO A 14 0.86 -15.50 28.79
C PRO A 14 -0.34 -14.63 28.44
N ASP A 15 -1.24 -14.37 29.38
CA ASP A 15 -2.43 -13.52 29.17
C ASP A 15 -2.08 -12.06 28.84
N TRP A 16 -0.89 -11.61 29.22
CA TRP A 16 -0.42 -10.26 28.91
C TRP A 16 0.46 -10.17 27.67
N ALA A 17 0.75 -11.29 27.04
CA ALA A 17 1.69 -11.36 25.93
C ALA A 17 1.27 -10.42 24.77
N VAL A 18 -0.02 -10.46 24.41
CA VAL A 18 -0.59 -9.62 23.34
C VAL A 18 -0.49 -8.14 23.68
N ALA A 19 -0.92 -7.75 24.89
CA ALA A 19 -0.88 -6.35 25.32
C ALA A 19 0.55 -5.81 25.39
N ARG A 20 1.49 -6.60 25.91
CA ARG A 20 2.93 -6.23 25.98
C ARG A 20 3.53 -6.11 24.58
N GLY A 21 3.17 -7.03 23.66
CA GLY A 21 3.60 -6.98 22.26
C GLY A 21 3.08 -5.72 21.57
N ALA A 22 1.81 -5.38 21.74
CA ALA A 22 1.22 -4.17 21.18
C ALA A 22 1.87 -2.90 21.72
N ALA A 23 2.13 -2.83 23.03
CA ALA A 23 2.82 -1.70 23.64
C ALA A 23 4.26 -1.55 23.12
N ALA A 24 4.99 -2.65 23.00
CA ALA A 24 6.35 -2.65 22.46
C ALA A 24 6.38 -2.20 20.98
N HIS A 25 5.43 -2.67 20.19
CA HIS A 25 5.29 -2.26 18.79
C HIS A 25 4.96 -0.77 18.68
N GLY A 26 3.98 -0.27 19.45
CA GLY A 26 3.62 1.14 19.45
C GLY A 26 4.79 2.05 19.89
N LEU A 27 5.58 1.63 20.86
CA LEU A 27 6.78 2.36 21.29
C LEU A 27 7.83 2.38 20.17
N ALA A 28 8.08 1.27 19.49
CA ALA A 28 9.02 1.19 18.38
C ALA A 28 8.62 2.14 17.23
N MET A 29 7.33 2.20 16.90
CA MET A 29 6.80 3.11 15.88
C MET A 29 6.92 4.58 16.32
N HIS A 30 6.65 4.89 17.58
CA HIS A 30 6.74 6.25 18.11
C HIS A 30 8.17 6.79 18.08
N VAL A 31 9.16 5.98 18.46
CA VAL A 31 10.58 6.36 18.43
C VAL A 31 11.05 6.68 17.02
N GLN A 32 10.56 5.97 16.00
CA GLN A 32 10.91 6.23 14.59
C GLN A 32 10.24 7.48 14.01
N SER A 33 9.11 7.89 14.57
CA SER A 33 8.37 9.07 14.10
C SER A 33 8.94 10.39 14.61
N ARG A 34 9.90 10.36 15.54
CA ARG A 34 10.54 11.57 16.05
C ARG A 34 11.60 12.07 15.08
N PRO A 35 11.55 13.34 14.66
CA PRO A 35 12.65 13.98 13.96
C PRO A 35 13.92 13.92 14.81
N SER A 36 15.06 13.68 14.19
CA SER A 36 16.35 13.58 14.89
C SER A 36 16.78 14.88 15.59
N GLU A 37 16.10 15.99 15.35
CA GLU A 37 16.38 17.31 15.90
C GLU A 37 15.85 17.51 17.34
N ASP A 38 14.93 16.66 17.79
CA ASP A 38 14.31 16.77 19.13
C ASP A 38 14.96 15.85 20.19
N LEU A 39 16.10 15.26 19.91
CA LEU A 39 16.84 14.52 20.93
C LEU A 39 17.60 15.52 21.81
N PRO A 40 17.31 15.62 23.11
CA PRO A 40 18.11 16.44 23.99
C PRO A 40 19.55 15.92 23.96
N GLU A 41 20.50 16.81 23.63
CA GLU A 41 21.92 16.57 23.84
C GLU A 41 22.19 16.52 25.38
N SER A 42 21.77 15.44 26.02
CA SER A 42 22.13 15.20 27.40
C SER A 42 23.48 14.47 27.45
N GLU A 43 24.44 15.09 28.06
CA GLU A 43 25.82 14.59 28.29
C GLU A 43 25.90 13.26 29.05
N ASP A 44 24.78 12.71 29.51
CA ASP A 44 24.68 11.37 30.09
C ASP A 44 24.40 10.30 29.00
N ALA A 45 25.36 10.13 28.11
CA ALA A 45 25.38 9.14 27.03
C ALA A 45 25.41 7.67 27.50
N ARG A 46 24.84 7.34 28.67
CA ARG A 46 24.85 5.97 29.21
C ARG A 46 23.56 5.17 29.07
N THR A 47 22.53 5.75 28.48
CA THR A 47 21.29 5.03 28.29
C THR A 47 20.75 5.29 26.87
N VAL A 48 21.51 4.89 25.85
CA VAL A 48 20.88 4.64 24.54
C VAL A 48 19.89 3.51 24.79
N PRO A 49 18.57 3.74 24.65
CA PRO A 49 17.60 2.67 24.79
C PRO A 49 18.01 1.57 23.83
N ALA A 50 18.14 0.34 24.32
CA ALA A 50 18.43 -0.79 23.45
C ALA A 50 17.43 -0.77 22.30
N PRO A 51 17.88 -0.98 21.04
CA PRO A 51 16.99 -0.93 19.90
C PRO A 51 15.82 -1.89 20.15
N VAL A 52 14.61 -1.33 20.19
CA VAL A 52 13.40 -2.13 20.40
C VAL A 52 13.30 -3.08 19.23
N PRO A 53 13.25 -4.41 19.46
CA PRO A 53 13.15 -5.38 18.38
C PRO A 53 11.93 -5.06 17.52
N ARG A 54 12.14 -4.82 16.25
CA ARG A 54 11.05 -4.59 15.28
C ARG A 54 10.77 -5.87 14.53
N ILE A 55 9.50 -6.25 14.48
CA ILE A 55 9.04 -7.25 13.52
C ILE A 55 8.80 -6.49 12.22
N GLY A 56 9.72 -6.62 11.26
CA GLY A 56 9.52 -6.05 9.92
C GLY A 56 8.40 -6.81 9.23
N GLY A 57 7.29 -6.15 8.98
CA GLY A 57 6.22 -6.59 8.10
C GLY A 57 6.42 -5.99 6.71
N GLY A 58 6.12 -6.75 5.67
CA GLY A 58 6.12 -6.22 4.32
C GLY A 58 4.97 -6.82 3.52
N SER A 59 4.55 -6.13 2.48
CA SER A 59 3.47 -6.60 1.62
C SER A 59 3.72 -8.03 1.15
N PRO A 60 2.82 -8.99 1.42
CA PRO A 60 2.99 -10.39 1.01
C PRO A 60 2.87 -10.58 -0.50
N ARG A 61 2.30 -9.60 -1.20
CA ARG A 61 2.03 -9.61 -2.64
C ARG A 61 2.50 -8.31 -3.29
N SER A 62 2.79 -8.36 -4.58
CA SER A 62 2.84 -7.17 -5.40
C SER A 62 1.45 -6.83 -5.92
N TYR A 63 1.13 -5.54 -6.02
CA TYR A 63 -0.16 -5.03 -6.48
C TYR A 63 0.04 -4.22 -7.76
N TRP A 64 -0.84 -4.46 -8.73
CA TRP A 64 -0.72 -3.93 -10.07
C TRP A 64 -2.02 -3.32 -10.54
N LEU A 65 -1.94 -2.19 -11.20
CA LEU A 65 -3.04 -1.57 -11.93
C LEU A 65 -3.07 -2.15 -13.34
N VAL A 66 -4.19 -2.70 -13.73
CA VAL A 66 -4.40 -3.19 -15.10
C VAL A 66 -4.51 -1.98 -16.03
N LEU A 67 -3.72 -1.98 -17.07
CA LEU A 67 -3.77 -0.94 -18.09
C LEU A 67 -4.85 -1.26 -19.15
N PRO A 68 -5.43 -0.24 -19.79
CA PRO A 68 -6.36 -0.45 -20.90
C PRO A 68 -5.73 -1.33 -21.97
N GLU A 69 -6.46 -2.34 -22.41
CA GLU A 69 -6.02 -3.25 -23.46
C GLU A 69 -5.80 -2.51 -24.78
N LYS A 70 -4.67 -2.79 -25.39
CA LYS A 70 -4.46 -2.45 -26.80
C LYS A 70 -4.86 -3.65 -27.62
N ALA A 71 -5.65 -3.43 -28.68
CA ALA A 71 -6.13 -4.48 -29.56
C ALA A 71 -4.99 -5.42 -29.98
N GLY A 72 -5.13 -6.73 -29.65
CA GLY A 72 -4.16 -7.77 -30.00
C GLY A 72 -2.90 -7.86 -29.13
N ALA A 73 -2.78 -7.10 -28.06
CA ALA A 73 -1.68 -7.20 -27.11
C ALA A 73 -2.08 -7.99 -25.85
N ALA A 74 -1.12 -8.69 -25.25
CA ALA A 74 -1.32 -9.31 -23.95
C ALA A 74 -1.69 -8.23 -22.88
N PRO A 75 -2.54 -8.58 -21.91
CA PRO A 75 -2.89 -7.66 -20.83
C PRO A 75 -1.63 -7.20 -20.09
N GLN A 76 -1.55 -5.92 -19.82
CA GLN A 76 -0.42 -5.29 -19.15
C GLN A 76 -0.87 -4.61 -17.86
N GLY A 77 0.04 -4.54 -16.91
CA GLY A 77 -0.17 -3.81 -15.66
C GLY A 77 1.03 -2.96 -15.28
N ILE A 78 0.77 -1.93 -14.49
CA ILE A 78 1.80 -1.11 -13.84
C ILE A 78 1.86 -1.44 -12.34
N CYS A 79 3.05 -1.74 -11.83
CA CYS A 79 3.25 -2.05 -10.42
C CYS A 79 2.97 -0.81 -9.55
N LEU A 80 1.97 -0.90 -8.67
CA LEU A 80 1.63 0.12 -7.68
C LEU A 80 2.45 -0.07 -6.40
N LEU A 81 2.49 -1.29 -5.89
CA LEU A 81 3.17 -1.64 -4.65
C LEU A 81 3.95 -2.94 -4.84
N PRO A 82 5.29 -2.91 -4.76
CA PRO A 82 6.12 -4.10 -4.79
C PRO A 82 5.87 -5.03 -3.61
N ARG A 83 6.06 -6.33 -3.81
CA ARG A 83 6.11 -7.30 -2.71
C ARG A 83 7.27 -6.95 -1.76
N GLY A 84 7.05 -7.10 -0.46
CA GLY A 84 8.03 -6.78 0.58
C GLY A 84 8.11 -5.29 0.94
N THR A 85 7.28 -4.43 0.32
CA THR A 85 7.18 -3.03 0.75
C THR A 85 6.71 -2.99 2.20
N GLU A 86 7.45 -2.31 3.06
CA GLU A 86 7.11 -2.17 4.48
C GLU A 86 5.80 -1.43 4.69
N GLU A 87 5.11 -1.77 5.77
CA GLU A 87 3.88 -1.11 6.19
C GLU A 87 4.14 0.37 6.48
N GLY A 88 3.18 1.22 6.14
CA GLY A 88 3.29 2.67 6.29
C GLY A 88 4.11 3.38 5.20
N VAL A 89 4.92 2.66 4.43
CA VAL A 89 5.71 3.24 3.34
C VAL A 89 4.79 3.60 2.18
N ARG A 90 4.79 4.89 1.81
CA ARG A 90 4.04 5.41 0.66
C ARG A 90 4.89 5.41 -0.59
N ILE A 91 4.40 4.76 -1.61
CA ILE A 91 5.02 4.72 -2.93
C ILE A 91 4.24 5.63 -3.87
N VAL A 92 4.92 6.58 -4.48
CA VAL A 92 4.35 7.51 -5.46
C VAL A 92 4.80 7.09 -6.85
N LEU A 93 3.86 6.95 -7.77
CA LEU A 93 4.15 6.73 -9.18
C LEU A 93 4.52 8.06 -9.87
N SER A 94 5.63 8.67 -9.48
CA SER A 94 6.04 10.01 -9.94
C SER A 94 6.27 10.10 -11.45
N GLY A 95 6.67 9.00 -12.09
CA GLY A 95 6.88 8.94 -13.54
C GLY A 95 5.61 8.74 -14.38
N ARG A 96 4.41 8.66 -13.75
CA ARG A 96 3.15 8.38 -14.43
C ARG A 96 2.05 9.32 -13.99
N ARG A 97 1.39 9.93 -14.96
CA ARG A 97 0.22 10.79 -14.76
C ARG A 97 -0.99 10.16 -15.42
N PHE A 98 -2.12 10.26 -14.76
CA PHE A 98 -3.41 9.77 -15.23
C PHE A 98 -4.35 10.97 -15.36
N ALA A 99 -4.97 11.09 -16.50
CA ALA A 99 -5.95 12.14 -16.74
C ALA A 99 -7.34 11.63 -16.34
N LEU A 100 -7.93 12.20 -15.30
CA LEU A 100 -9.24 11.84 -14.79
C LEU A 100 -10.23 12.98 -15.00
N ARG A 101 -11.50 12.62 -15.29
CA ARG A 101 -12.58 13.60 -15.40
C ARG A 101 -13.26 13.78 -14.06
N LEU A 102 -13.39 15.04 -13.64
CA LEU A 102 -14.13 15.39 -12.44
C LEU A 102 -15.63 15.15 -12.64
N GLY A 103 -16.34 14.80 -11.57
CA GLY A 103 -17.78 14.51 -11.60
C GLY A 103 -18.17 13.19 -12.27
N GLN A 104 -17.20 12.42 -12.77
CA GLN A 104 -17.45 11.12 -13.39
C GLN A 104 -16.87 9.98 -12.56
N ALA A 105 -17.56 8.83 -12.58
CA ALA A 105 -17.03 7.62 -11.95
C ALA A 105 -15.78 7.13 -12.69
N VAL A 106 -14.72 6.93 -11.93
CA VAL A 106 -13.48 6.34 -12.43
C VAL A 106 -13.32 4.96 -11.79
N ARG A 107 -12.97 3.97 -12.60
CA ARG A 107 -12.75 2.60 -12.15
C ARG A 107 -11.33 2.16 -12.51
N PHE A 108 -10.65 1.57 -11.53
CA PHE A 108 -9.33 1.01 -11.68
C PHE A 108 -9.39 -0.49 -11.39
N SER A 109 -9.06 -1.32 -12.36
CA SER A 109 -8.93 -2.76 -12.16
C SER A 109 -7.56 -3.07 -11.59
N LEU A 110 -7.52 -3.91 -10.57
CA LEU A 110 -6.31 -4.31 -9.88
C LEU A 110 -6.12 -5.81 -9.93
N VAL A 111 -4.86 -6.22 -9.98
CA VAL A 111 -4.45 -7.61 -9.78
C VAL A 111 -3.30 -7.67 -8.78
N ALA A 112 -3.19 -8.80 -8.09
CA ALA A 112 -2.07 -9.08 -7.18
C ALA A 112 -1.32 -10.33 -7.63
N ASN A 113 -0.01 -10.37 -7.32
CA ASN A 113 0.82 -11.55 -7.54
C ASN A 113 1.70 -11.82 -6.33
N SER A 114 1.68 -13.07 -5.85
CA SER A 114 2.54 -13.57 -4.75
C SER A 114 3.71 -14.43 -5.22
N LEU A 115 3.69 -14.87 -6.47
CA LEU A 115 4.67 -15.84 -7.02
C LEU A 115 5.75 -15.20 -7.89
N ALA A 116 5.69 -13.88 -8.13
CA ALA A 116 6.62 -13.22 -9.03
C ALA A 116 8.08 -13.53 -8.66
N ALA A 117 8.79 -14.19 -9.54
CA ALA A 117 10.19 -14.58 -9.37
C ALA A 117 11.14 -13.37 -9.37
N ALA A 118 10.77 -12.26 -9.97
CA ALA A 118 11.55 -11.04 -10.00
C ALA A 118 10.94 -9.97 -9.09
N PRO A 119 11.75 -9.22 -8.32
CA PRO A 119 11.26 -8.11 -7.53
C PRO A 119 10.62 -7.09 -8.47
N ALA A 120 9.33 -6.88 -8.30
CA ALA A 120 8.62 -5.82 -9.00
C ALA A 120 9.15 -4.47 -8.50
N GLN A 121 9.34 -3.53 -9.41
CA GLN A 121 9.63 -2.14 -9.06
C GLN A 121 8.39 -1.30 -9.29
N ALA A 122 8.12 -0.37 -8.40
CA ALA A 122 7.01 0.56 -8.55
C ALA A 122 7.12 1.35 -9.87
N GLY A 123 5.99 1.49 -10.57
CA GLY A 123 5.94 2.16 -11.87
C GLY A 123 6.40 1.32 -13.06
N ARG A 124 6.94 0.12 -12.85
CA ARG A 124 7.30 -0.79 -13.94
C ARG A 124 6.05 -1.36 -14.60
N ILE A 125 6.04 -1.40 -15.93
CA ILE A 125 5.02 -2.10 -16.70
C ILE A 125 5.51 -3.53 -16.99
N ALA A 126 4.61 -4.49 -16.83
CA ALA A 126 4.84 -5.88 -17.19
C ALA A 126 3.57 -6.50 -17.82
N ALA A 127 3.75 -7.58 -18.58
CA ALA A 127 2.65 -8.41 -19.00
C ALA A 127 2.05 -9.13 -17.77
N LEU A 128 0.73 -9.28 -17.77
CA LEU A 128 -0.02 -9.97 -16.72
C LEU A 128 -0.35 -11.40 -17.17
N ASP A 129 0.62 -12.03 -17.81
CA ASP A 129 0.57 -13.41 -18.25
C ASP A 129 1.27 -14.34 -17.24
N GLY A 130 0.93 -15.61 -17.26
CA GLY A 130 1.51 -16.60 -16.36
C GLY A 130 0.67 -16.87 -15.10
N GLU A 131 1.29 -17.59 -14.17
CA GLU A 131 0.60 -18.06 -12.96
C GLU A 131 0.70 -17.04 -11.80
N GLY A 132 -0.24 -17.18 -10.85
CA GLY A 132 -0.20 -16.45 -9.58
C GLY A 132 -0.88 -15.09 -9.61
N TRP A 133 -1.46 -14.67 -10.72
CA TRP A 133 -2.27 -13.45 -10.78
C TRP A 133 -3.66 -13.69 -10.19
N VAL A 134 -4.06 -12.82 -9.29
CA VAL A 134 -5.36 -12.83 -8.64
C VAL A 134 -6.01 -11.49 -8.87
N GLU A 135 -7.21 -11.50 -9.45
CA GLU A 135 -8.02 -10.29 -9.59
C GLU A 135 -8.48 -9.80 -8.20
N LEU A 136 -8.43 -8.49 -8.04
CA LEU A 136 -8.91 -7.82 -6.83
C LEU A 136 -10.20 -7.04 -7.15
N PRO A 137 -11.01 -6.74 -6.12
CA PRO A 137 -12.10 -5.80 -6.29
C PRO A 137 -11.58 -4.50 -6.89
N ALA A 138 -12.31 -3.97 -7.90
CA ALA A 138 -11.89 -2.73 -8.52
C ALA A 138 -11.99 -1.56 -7.55
N LEU A 139 -11.06 -0.63 -7.65
CA LEU A 139 -11.18 0.68 -7.00
C LEU A 139 -12.11 1.54 -7.84
N SER A 140 -13.13 2.14 -7.24
CA SER A 140 -14.02 3.06 -7.92
C SER A 140 -14.27 4.28 -7.06
N THR A 141 -14.24 5.45 -7.68
CA THR A 141 -14.54 6.71 -7.00
C THR A 141 -15.08 7.74 -8.00
N VAL A 142 -15.73 8.75 -7.47
CA VAL A 142 -16.09 9.96 -8.20
C VAL A 142 -15.28 11.10 -7.62
N LEU A 143 -14.42 11.70 -8.42
CA LEU A 143 -13.68 12.88 -8.01
C LEU A 143 -14.62 14.07 -8.00
N PRO A 144 -14.85 14.74 -6.85
CA PRO A 144 -15.76 15.87 -6.80
C PRO A 144 -15.28 16.99 -7.72
N ALA A 145 -16.20 17.54 -8.50
CA ALA A 145 -15.95 18.72 -9.31
C ALA A 145 -16.27 19.98 -8.49
N PRO A 146 -15.45 21.01 -8.55
CA PRO A 146 -15.84 22.34 -8.08
C PRO A 146 -17.05 22.84 -8.87
N GLU A 147 -17.91 23.66 -8.24
CA GLU A 147 -19.08 24.23 -8.89
C GLU A 147 -18.73 24.89 -10.24
N GLY A 148 -19.50 24.56 -11.27
CA GLY A 148 -19.31 25.06 -12.63
C GLY A 148 -18.18 24.41 -13.44
N ARG A 149 -17.52 23.34 -12.93
CA ARG A 149 -16.42 22.64 -13.61
C ARG A 149 -16.65 21.14 -13.79
N ASP A 150 -17.89 20.69 -13.94
CA ASP A 150 -18.30 19.29 -14.02
C ASP A 150 -17.66 18.45 -15.16
N LYS A 151 -16.93 19.09 -16.05
CA LYS A 151 -16.22 18.42 -17.16
C LYS A 151 -14.72 18.66 -17.16
N ALA A 152 -14.19 19.31 -16.13
CA ALA A 152 -12.77 19.58 -16.05
C ALA A 152 -11.98 18.26 -15.90
N GLN A 153 -10.86 18.19 -16.57
CA GLN A 153 -9.91 17.10 -16.46
C GLN A 153 -8.83 17.48 -15.45
N VAL A 154 -8.45 16.54 -14.60
CA VAL A 154 -7.36 16.71 -13.66
C VAL A 154 -6.29 15.64 -13.92
N GLU A 155 -5.04 16.05 -13.97
CA GLU A 155 -3.93 15.12 -13.97
C GLU A 155 -3.62 14.70 -12.53
N VAL A 156 -3.52 13.40 -12.29
CA VAL A 156 -3.21 12.84 -10.99
C VAL A 156 -2.04 11.87 -11.07
N GLN A 157 -1.35 11.73 -9.96
CA GLN A 157 -0.41 10.65 -9.69
C GLN A 157 -1.04 9.68 -8.71
N LEU A 158 -0.76 8.39 -8.86
CA LEU A 158 -1.20 7.38 -7.90
C LEU A 158 -0.16 7.22 -6.79
N GLN A 159 -0.65 7.12 -5.59
CA GLN A 159 0.10 6.70 -4.40
C GLN A 159 -0.48 5.40 -3.89
N ALA A 160 0.38 4.47 -3.50
CA ALA A 160 -0.01 3.23 -2.86
C ALA A 160 0.74 3.05 -1.54
N CYS A 161 0.06 2.48 -0.56
CA CYS A 161 0.61 2.19 0.76
C CYS A 161 -0.02 0.90 1.30
N MET A 162 0.76 0.08 1.98
CA MET A 162 0.21 -0.96 2.84
C MET A 162 0.03 -0.37 4.23
N THR A 163 -1.19 -0.38 4.73
CA THR A 163 -1.48 0.10 6.08
C THR A 163 -0.96 -0.87 7.14
N GLU A 164 -0.84 -0.42 8.38
CA GLU A 164 -0.41 -1.23 9.53
C GLU A 164 -1.32 -2.44 9.82
N VAL A 165 -2.56 -2.40 9.32
CA VAL A 165 -3.51 -3.51 9.41
C VAL A 165 -3.48 -4.43 8.18
N GLY A 166 -2.50 -4.26 7.28
CA GLY A 166 -2.31 -5.09 6.10
C GLY A 166 -3.30 -4.81 4.95
N THR A 167 -3.91 -3.62 4.92
CA THR A 167 -4.83 -3.22 3.86
C THR A 167 -4.10 -2.35 2.83
N LEU A 168 -4.28 -2.64 1.54
CA LEU A 168 -3.80 -1.76 0.47
C LEU A 168 -4.64 -0.49 0.42
N GLU A 169 -3.99 0.65 0.54
CA GLU A 169 -4.57 1.96 0.34
C GLU A 169 -4.00 2.58 -0.94
N VAL A 170 -4.88 3.06 -1.81
CA VAL A 170 -4.48 3.77 -3.03
C VAL A 170 -5.12 5.15 -3.03
N ARG A 171 -4.34 6.17 -3.37
CA ARG A 171 -4.79 7.57 -3.48
C ARG A 171 -4.45 8.14 -4.84
N CYS A 172 -5.32 9.01 -5.32
CA CYS A 172 -4.99 9.97 -6.39
C CYS A 172 -4.52 11.26 -5.74
N VAL A 173 -3.42 11.80 -6.21
CA VAL A 173 -2.89 13.11 -5.81
C VAL A 173 -2.84 13.97 -7.05
N ALA A 174 -3.43 15.17 -7.00
CA ALA A 174 -3.39 16.09 -8.14
C ALA A 174 -1.93 16.49 -8.46
N ALA A 175 -1.58 16.51 -9.74
CA ALA A 175 -0.22 16.79 -10.17
C ALA A 175 0.19 18.24 -9.98
N ASP A 176 -0.80 19.14 -9.91
CA ASP A 176 -0.64 20.58 -9.72
C ASP A 176 -0.74 21.02 -8.26
N ASP A 177 -1.32 20.18 -7.37
CA ASP A 177 -1.54 20.51 -5.97
C ASP A 177 -1.54 19.25 -5.10
N ALA A 178 -0.47 19.02 -4.38
CA ALA A 178 -0.30 17.87 -3.50
C ALA A 178 -1.31 17.82 -2.32
N GLN A 179 -1.97 18.92 -1.98
CA GLN A 179 -3.01 18.95 -0.95
C GLN A 179 -4.33 18.37 -1.46
N ARG A 180 -4.55 18.35 -2.76
CA ARG A 180 -5.72 17.73 -3.38
C ARG A 180 -5.50 16.24 -3.56
N GLN A 181 -6.00 15.46 -2.62
CA GLN A 181 -5.87 14.01 -2.61
C GLN A 181 -7.24 13.35 -2.48
N TRP A 182 -7.41 12.22 -3.14
CA TRP A 182 -8.63 11.42 -3.08
C TRP A 182 -8.27 9.97 -2.79
N LEU A 183 -8.82 9.44 -1.72
CA LEU A 183 -8.73 8.02 -1.41
C LEU A 183 -9.58 7.23 -2.40
N LEU A 184 -9.03 6.14 -2.91
CA LEU A 184 -9.71 5.22 -3.79
C LEU A 184 -10.20 4.01 -2.96
N PRO A 185 -11.47 3.98 -2.55
CA PRO A 185 -11.98 2.84 -1.79
C PRO A 185 -12.12 1.62 -2.71
N PHE A 186 -11.91 0.43 -2.15
CA PHE A 186 -12.27 -0.81 -2.83
C PHE A 186 -13.80 -0.92 -2.97
N SER A 187 -14.27 -1.15 -4.18
CA SER A 187 -15.68 -1.38 -4.43
C SER A 187 -16.04 -2.82 -4.07
N VAL A 188 -16.68 -3.00 -2.93
CA VAL A 188 -17.21 -4.32 -2.51
C VAL A 188 -18.48 -4.69 -3.30
N ARG A 189 -19.08 -3.73 -4.01
CA ARG A 189 -20.34 -3.89 -4.77
C ARG A 189 -20.09 -3.64 -6.25
N GLY A 190 -19.54 -4.60 -6.96
CA GLY A 190 -19.29 -4.42 -8.39
C GLY A 190 -19.49 -5.65 -9.26
N ALA A 191 -19.89 -6.78 -8.67
CA ALA A 191 -20.07 -8.03 -9.43
C ALA A 191 -21.55 -8.43 -9.69
N LEU A 192 -22.54 -7.62 -9.29
CA LEU A 192 -23.96 -8.02 -9.38
C LEU A 192 -24.87 -7.08 -10.19
N ALA A 193 -24.35 -6.17 -10.98
CA ALA A 193 -25.19 -5.22 -11.75
C ALA A 193 -24.82 -5.08 -13.23
N ALA A 194 -24.27 -6.12 -13.85
CA ALA A 194 -23.98 -6.09 -15.30
C ALA A 194 -24.77 -7.12 -16.13
N ASP A 195 -25.73 -7.85 -15.51
CA ASP A 195 -26.58 -8.79 -16.23
C ASP A 195 -28.07 -8.51 -15.96
N ALA A 196 -28.52 -7.31 -16.24
CA ALA A 196 -29.97 -7.01 -16.38
C ALA A 196 -30.15 -5.76 -17.25
N GLN A 197 -30.07 -5.91 -18.54
CA GLN A 197 -30.94 -5.41 -19.62
C GLN A 197 -30.26 -5.57 -20.98
#